data_ae9052d9d7135e47fa9d1072efc2c5e2
#
_entry.id   ae9052d9d7135e47fa9d1072efc2c5e2
#
_cell.length_a   1.000
_cell.length_b   1.000
_cell.length_c   1.000
_cell.angle_alpha   90.00
_cell.angle_beta   90.00
_cell.angle_gamma   90.00
#
_symmetry.space_group_name_H-M   'P 1'
#
loop_
_entity.id
_entity.type
_entity.pdbx_description
1 polymer ?
#
loop_
_entity_poly.entity_id
_entity_poly.type
_entity_poly.pdbx_seq_one_letter_code
_entity_poly.pdbx_strand_id
1 'polypeptide(L)'
;MYILNMLLFTIVYLVIGVMGYGWYLPEICALFMALAVASGFAYGYSADDIAKEFIAGAKDIFSAALIIGFAAGIIVILKNGEVIDKMLDSMASALENTGRAGALGTMYGIQTFINLFIPSASAKAAITMPIMAPFSDMINVSRQATVLAFQFGDGFTNMITPCSGVLMAVLSVA
;
A
#
# COMPACT_ATOMS: atom_id res chain seq x y z
N MET A 1 4.28 -1.28 31.97
CA MET A 1 5.31 -0.24 31.77
C MET A 1 6.47 -0.72 30.88
N TYR A 2 7.05 -1.91 31.10
CA TYR A 2 8.13 -2.47 30.26
C TYR A 2 7.76 -2.64 28.78
N ILE A 3 6.58 -3.21 28.46
CA ILE A 3 6.14 -3.45 27.07
C ILE A 3 5.97 -2.14 26.29
N LEU A 4 5.43 -1.11 26.94
CA LEU A 4 5.32 0.22 26.33
C LEU A 4 6.70 0.82 26.00
N ASN A 5 7.65 0.68 26.90
CA ASN A 5 9.01 1.14 26.65
C ASN A 5 9.69 0.36 25.51
N MET A 6 9.48 -0.96 25.43
CA MET A 6 9.97 -1.79 24.33
C MET A 6 9.37 -1.35 23.00
N LEU A 7 8.07 -1.04 22.97
CA LEU A 7 7.40 -0.53 21.78
C LEU A 7 7.98 0.82 21.35
N LEU A 8 8.14 1.77 22.28
CA LEU A 8 8.73 3.08 21.98
C LEU A 8 10.17 2.96 21.47
N PHE A 9 10.98 2.10 22.10
CA PHE A 9 12.33 1.83 21.64
C PHE A 9 12.34 1.24 20.22
N THR A 10 11.43 0.31 19.95
CA THR A 10 11.29 -0.30 18.60
C THR A 10 10.91 0.73 17.56
N ILE A 11 10.00 1.67 17.87
CA ILE A 11 9.62 2.76 16.94
C ILE A 11 10.83 3.66 16.64
N VAL A 12 11.59 4.06 17.66
CA VAL A 12 12.80 4.88 17.48
C VAL A 12 13.82 4.12 16.62
N TYR A 13 14.06 2.85 16.93
CA TYR A 13 15.00 2.02 16.21
C TYR A 13 14.58 1.78 14.75
N LEU A 14 13.27 1.64 14.50
CA LEU A 14 12.69 1.57 13.15
C LEU A 14 12.96 2.86 12.37
N VAL A 15 12.71 4.03 12.96
CA VAL A 15 12.97 5.32 12.29
C VAL A 15 14.45 5.46 11.94
N ILE A 16 15.36 5.12 12.86
CA ILE A 16 16.81 5.13 12.61
C ILE A 16 17.17 4.13 11.50
N GLY A 17 16.61 2.93 11.53
CA GLY A 17 16.84 1.88 10.54
C GLY A 17 16.41 2.29 9.12
N VAL A 18 15.22 2.85 9.00
CA VAL A 18 14.69 3.30 7.71
C VAL A 18 15.45 4.53 7.18
N MET A 19 15.68 5.54 8.01
CA MET A 19 16.33 6.79 7.57
C MET A 19 17.85 6.66 7.43
N GLY A 20 18.50 5.90 8.31
CA GLY A 20 19.96 5.80 8.35
C GLY A 20 20.55 4.63 7.57
N TYR A 21 19.85 3.51 7.53
CA TYR A 21 20.34 2.25 6.94
C TYR A 21 19.52 1.78 5.74
N GLY A 22 18.44 2.51 5.37
CA GLY A 22 17.61 2.16 4.21
C GLY A 22 16.82 0.86 4.40
N TRP A 23 16.42 0.53 5.64
CA TRP A 23 15.63 -0.66 5.92
C TRP A 23 14.33 -0.68 5.12
N TYR A 24 13.98 -1.88 4.66
CA TYR A 24 12.75 -2.13 3.92
C TYR A 24 11.95 -3.24 4.62
N LEU A 25 10.97 -3.82 3.94
CA LEU A 25 10.02 -4.76 4.54
C LEU A 25 10.67 -5.92 5.32
N PRO A 26 11.76 -6.60 4.84
CA PRO A 26 12.32 -7.73 5.57
C PRO A 26 12.89 -7.34 6.95
N GLU A 27 13.61 -6.23 7.03
CA GLU A 27 14.23 -5.75 8.27
C GLU A 27 13.14 -5.27 9.25
N ILE A 28 12.11 -4.60 8.74
CA ILE A 28 10.96 -4.15 9.54
C ILE A 28 10.20 -5.36 10.10
N CYS A 29 9.94 -6.39 9.29
CA CYS A 29 9.32 -7.62 9.76
C CYS A 29 10.16 -8.32 10.84
N ALA A 30 11.47 -8.40 10.64
CA ALA A 30 12.38 -8.99 11.62
C ALA A 30 12.38 -8.22 12.95
N LEU A 31 12.33 -6.88 12.89
CA LEU A 31 12.25 -6.03 14.07
C LEU A 31 10.95 -6.26 14.88
N PHE A 32 9.80 -6.30 14.19
CA PHE A 32 8.53 -6.57 14.86
C PHE A 32 8.44 -8.01 15.39
N MET A 33 9.00 -8.99 14.69
CA MET A 33 9.12 -10.36 15.19
C MET A 33 9.94 -10.39 16.49
N ALA A 34 11.11 -9.72 16.52
CA ALA A 34 11.94 -9.63 17.70
C ALA A 34 11.21 -8.94 18.86
N LEU A 35 10.46 -7.86 18.59
CA LEU A 35 9.63 -7.20 19.60
C LEU A 35 8.58 -8.15 20.18
N ALA A 36 7.87 -8.90 19.32
CA ALA A 36 6.83 -9.84 19.75
C ALA A 36 7.39 -10.93 20.67
N VAL A 37 8.51 -11.54 20.28
CA VAL A 37 9.17 -12.58 21.09
C VAL A 37 9.70 -11.99 22.41
N ALA A 38 10.38 -10.86 22.36
CA ALA A 38 10.94 -10.21 23.55
C ALA A 38 9.83 -9.77 24.54
N SER A 39 8.73 -9.21 24.01
CA SER A 39 7.58 -8.82 24.84
C SER A 39 6.87 -10.01 25.48
N GLY A 40 6.78 -11.14 24.76
CA GLY A 40 6.22 -12.38 25.27
C GLY A 40 7.03 -12.91 26.47
N PHE A 41 8.35 -13.00 26.32
CA PHE A 41 9.23 -13.39 27.44
C PHE A 41 9.20 -12.37 28.58
N ALA A 42 9.16 -11.07 28.30
CA ALA A 42 9.07 -10.04 29.33
C ALA A 42 7.74 -10.08 30.12
N TYR A 43 6.68 -10.59 29.50
CA TYR A 43 5.38 -10.84 30.14
C TYR A 43 5.37 -12.13 30.95
N GLY A 44 6.32 -13.04 30.73
CA GLY A 44 6.45 -14.33 31.43
C GLY A 44 5.87 -15.51 30.65
N TYR A 45 5.62 -15.36 29.35
CA TYR A 45 5.18 -16.47 28.51
C TYR A 45 6.30 -17.48 28.29
N SER A 46 5.94 -18.76 28.22
CA SER A 46 6.83 -19.81 27.75
C SER A 46 7.02 -19.72 26.22
N ALA A 47 8.04 -20.38 25.69
CA ALA A 47 8.26 -20.45 24.25
C ALA A 47 7.05 -21.07 23.50
N ASP A 48 6.41 -22.06 24.13
CA ASP A 48 5.18 -22.71 23.59
C ASP A 48 4.00 -21.73 23.55
N ASP A 49 3.84 -20.89 24.54
CA ASP A 49 2.77 -19.88 24.59
C ASP A 49 2.99 -18.81 23.52
N ILE A 50 4.23 -18.34 23.38
CA ILE A 50 4.60 -17.38 22.31
C ILE A 50 4.31 -17.99 20.94
N ALA A 51 4.65 -19.26 20.71
CA ALA A 51 4.37 -19.93 19.44
C ALA A 51 2.85 -20.06 19.17
N LYS A 52 2.06 -20.37 20.20
CA LYS A 52 0.58 -20.45 20.07
C LYS A 52 -0.04 -19.11 19.73
N GLU A 53 0.36 -18.05 20.44
CA GLU A 53 -0.11 -16.68 20.17
C GLU A 53 0.30 -16.20 18.77
N PHE A 54 1.52 -16.52 18.33
CA PHE A 54 1.96 -16.22 16.97
C PHE A 54 1.10 -16.92 15.92
N ILE A 55 0.79 -18.21 16.11
CA ILE A 55 -0.07 -18.97 15.20
C ILE A 55 -1.50 -18.42 15.21
N ALA A 56 -2.03 -18.01 16.37
CA ALA A 56 -3.33 -17.38 16.47
C ALA A 56 -3.39 -16.09 15.66
N GLY A 57 -2.42 -15.17 15.87
CA GLY A 57 -2.32 -13.94 15.10
C GLY A 57 -2.12 -14.17 13.59
N ALA A 58 -1.35 -15.19 13.21
CA ALA A 58 -1.19 -15.56 11.80
C ALA A 58 -2.51 -16.02 11.15
N LYS A 59 -3.35 -16.75 11.89
CA LYS A 59 -4.69 -17.17 11.43
C LYS A 59 -5.61 -15.97 11.20
N ASP A 60 -5.56 -14.97 12.07
CA ASP A 60 -6.40 -13.77 11.95
C ASP A 60 -6.07 -12.96 10.69
N ILE A 61 -4.78 -12.92 10.32
CA ILE A 61 -4.33 -12.18 9.11
C ILE A 61 -4.39 -13.02 7.84
N PHE A 62 -4.62 -14.33 7.94
CA PHE A 62 -4.57 -15.26 6.79
C PHE A 62 -5.53 -14.88 5.66
N SER A 63 -6.74 -14.40 5.99
CA SER A 63 -7.72 -13.94 5.00
C SER A 63 -7.21 -12.74 4.20
N ALA A 64 -6.56 -11.80 4.86
CA ALA A 64 -5.94 -10.63 4.19
C ALA A 64 -4.80 -11.05 3.27
N ALA A 65 -3.95 -11.99 3.68
CA ALA A 65 -2.88 -12.53 2.85
C ALA A 65 -3.40 -13.21 1.58
N LEU A 66 -4.50 -13.99 1.68
CA LEU A 66 -5.15 -14.59 0.51
C LEU A 66 -5.70 -13.53 -0.45
N ILE A 67 -6.37 -12.50 0.06
CA ILE A 67 -6.92 -11.42 -0.78
C ILE A 67 -5.79 -10.69 -1.53
N ILE A 68 -4.67 -10.41 -0.87
CA ILE A 68 -3.49 -9.81 -1.51
C ILE A 68 -2.96 -10.72 -2.62
N GLY A 69 -2.90 -12.03 -2.39
CA GLY A 69 -2.49 -13.02 -3.38
C GLY A 69 -3.40 -13.02 -4.61
N PHE A 70 -4.73 -13.02 -4.42
CA PHE A 70 -5.68 -12.93 -5.52
C PHE A 70 -5.59 -11.61 -6.28
N ALA A 71 -5.46 -10.49 -5.58
CA ALA A 71 -5.27 -9.17 -6.20
C ALA A 71 -3.99 -9.13 -7.06
N ALA A 72 -2.89 -9.71 -6.59
CA ALA A 72 -1.66 -9.84 -7.38
C ALA A 72 -1.89 -10.71 -8.64
N GLY A 73 -2.67 -11.78 -8.56
CA GLY A 73 -3.06 -12.61 -9.71
C GLY A 73 -3.84 -11.82 -10.75
N ILE A 74 -4.77 -10.97 -10.34
CA ILE A 74 -5.53 -10.08 -11.24
C ILE A 74 -4.58 -9.16 -12.00
N ILE A 75 -3.60 -8.55 -11.33
CA ILE A 75 -2.61 -7.67 -11.97
C ILE A 75 -1.85 -8.40 -13.06
N VAL A 76 -1.42 -9.64 -12.80
CA VAL A 76 -0.69 -10.46 -13.79
C VAL A 76 -1.57 -10.73 -15.03
N ILE A 77 -2.85 -11.06 -14.84
CA ILE A 77 -3.79 -11.30 -15.95
C ILE A 77 -3.99 -10.02 -16.77
N LEU A 78 -4.23 -8.89 -16.12
CA LEU A 78 -4.44 -7.60 -16.78
C LEU A 78 -3.19 -7.16 -17.56
N LYS A 79 -1.99 -7.41 -17.01
CA LYS A 79 -0.72 -7.10 -17.67
C LYS A 79 -0.49 -7.99 -18.88
N ASN A 80 -0.67 -9.30 -18.75
CA ASN A 80 -0.48 -10.25 -19.86
C ASN A 80 -1.54 -10.09 -20.98
N GLY A 81 -2.71 -9.59 -20.64
CA GLY A 81 -3.78 -9.29 -21.60
C GLY A 81 -3.68 -7.92 -22.26
N GLU A 82 -2.60 -7.14 -21.99
CA GLU A 82 -2.41 -5.76 -22.48
C GLU A 82 -3.59 -4.83 -22.15
N VAL A 83 -4.38 -5.20 -21.13
CA VAL A 83 -5.55 -4.41 -20.71
C VAL A 83 -5.09 -3.12 -20.05
N ILE A 84 -3.99 -3.17 -19.30
CA ILE A 84 -3.43 -2.00 -18.62
C ILE A 84 -3.04 -0.93 -19.65
N ASP A 85 -2.37 -1.32 -20.73
CA ASP A 85 -1.92 -0.38 -21.77
C ASP A 85 -3.13 0.29 -22.46
N LYS A 86 -4.17 -0.48 -22.79
CA LYS A 86 -5.42 0.06 -23.35
C LYS A 86 -6.15 1.00 -22.38
N MET A 87 -6.13 0.68 -21.09
CA MET A 87 -6.68 1.57 -20.07
C MET A 87 -5.92 2.89 -20.03
N LEU A 88 -4.58 2.85 -20.08
CA LEU A 88 -3.73 4.04 -20.05
C LEU A 88 -3.94 4.91 -21.31
N ASP A 89 -4.05 4.31 -22.50
CA ASP A 89 -4.34 5.02 -23.75
C ASP A 89 -5.71 5.71 -23.72
N SER A 90 -6.74 5.01 -23.24
CA SER A 90 -8.08 5.58 -23.09
C SER A 90 -8.10 6.74 -22.09
N MET A 91 -7.29 6.66 -21.06
CA MET A 91 -7.14 7.70 -20.05
C MET A 91 -6.41 8.93 -20.61
N ALA A 92 -5.34 8.74 -21.38
CA ALA A 92 -4.63 9.82 -22.04
C ALA A 92 -5.60 10.59 -22.96
N SER A 93 -6.39 9.87 -23.77
CA SER A 93 -7.40 10.47 -24.64
C SER A 93 -8.50 11.24 -23.89
N ALA A 94 -8.93 10.75 -22.73
CA ALA A 94 -9.91 11.44 -21.89
C ALA A 94 -9.39 12.75 -21.28
N LEU A 95 -8.08 12.85 -21.10
CA LEU A 95 -7.42 14.03 -20.53
C LEU A 95 -7.20 15.14 -21.55
N GLU A 96 -7.02 14.82 -22.85
CA GLU A 96 -6.67 15.79 -23.89
C GLU A 96 -7.73 16.90 -24.10
N ASN A 97 -8.98 16.64 -23.77
CA ASN A 97 -10.11 17.56 -24.01
C ASN A 97 -10.57 18.32 -22.76
N THR A 98 -9.85 18.25 -21.63
CA THR A 98 -10.27 18.84 -20.37
C THR A 98 -9.40 20.04 -19.98
N GLY A 99 -10.02 21.13 -19.46
CA GLY A 99 -9.29 22.23 -18.86
C GLY A 99 -8.56 21.79 -17.57
N ARG A 100 -7.65 22.63 -17.01
CA ARG A 100 -6.78 22.29 -15.88
C ARG A 100 -7.52 21.64 -14.70
N ALA A 101 -8.64 22.21 -14.27
CA ALA A 101 -9.42 21.67 -13.16
C ALA A 101 -10.08 20.33 -13.52
N GLY A 102 -10.62 20.23 -14.74
CA GLY A 102 -11.19 19.01 -15.27
C GLY A 102 -10.16 17.90 -15.39
N ALA A 103 -8.95 18.23 -15.88
CA ALA A 103 -7.84 17.28 -15.98
C ALA A 103 -7.43 16.71 -14.61
N LEU A 104 -7.32 17.54 -13.56
CA LEU A 104 -7.04 17.07 -12.21
C LEU A 104 -8.15 16.15 -11.67
N GLY A 105 -9.41 16.51 -11.88
CA GLY A 105 -10.55 15.68 -11.49
C GLY A 105 -10.56 14.35 -12.24
N THR A 106 -10.26 14.37 -13.54
CA THR A 106 -10.14 13.15 -14.36
C THR A 106 -8.96 12.31 -13.90
N MET A 107 -7.78 12.89 -13.64
CA MET A 107 -6.63 12.18 -13.08
C MET A 107 -6.98 11.50 -11.76
N TYR A 108 -7.66 12.19 -10.84
CA TYR A 108 -8.13 11.62 -9.59
C TYR A 108 -9.08 10.44 -9.82
N GLY A 109 -10.11 10.61 -10.67
CA GLY A 109 -11.08 9.56 -11.00
C GLY A 109 -10.41 8.33 -11.61
N ILE A 110 -9.46 8.53 -12.51
CA ILE A 110 -8.62 7.50 -13.11
C ILE A 110 -7.84 6.74 -12.06
N GLN A 111 -7.13 7.44 -11.18
CA GLN A 111 -6.33 6.81 -10.13
C GLN A 111 -7.22 6.03 -9.15
N THR A 112 -8.39 6.54 -8.82
CA THR A 112 -9.42 5.85 -8.03
C THR A 112 -9.85 4.55 -8.70
N PHE A 113 -10.14 4.59 -10.01
CA PHE A 113 -10.58 3.42 -10.77
C PHE A 113 -9.48 2.36 -10.86
N ILE A 114 -8.24 2.76 -11.20
CA ILE A 114 -7.11 1.81 -11.27
C ILE A 114 -6.86 1.17 -9.90
N ASN A 115 -7.04 1.92 -8.82
CA ASN A 115 -6.78 1.42 -7.48
C ASN A 115 -7.70 0.28 -7.06
N LEU A 116 -8.87 0.13 -7.67
CA LEU A 116 -9.74 -1.03 -7.46
C LEU A 116 -9.09 -2.34 -7.92
N PHE A 117 -8.22 -2.27 -8.94
CA PHE A 117 -7.54 -3.43 -9.52
C PHE A 117 -6.09 -3.56 -9.05
N ILE A 118 -5.43 -2.43 -8.82
CA ILE A 118 -4.01 -2.34 -8.42
C ILE A 118 -3.90 -1.54 -7.12
N PRO A 119 -4.18 -2.15 -5.96
CA PRO A 119 -4.16 -1.46 -4.67
C PRO A 119 -2.74 -1.14 -4.16
N SER A 120 -1.70 -1.53 -4.90
CA SER A 120 -0.31 -1.23 -4.57
C SER A 120 0.09 0.15 -5.10
N ALA A 121 0.31 1.11 -4.21
CA ALA A 121 0.72 2.47 -4.56
C ALA A 121 2.00 2.50 -5.41
N SER A 122 3.02 1.74 -5.05
CA SER A 122 4.29 1.69 -5.78
C SER A 122 4.15 1.08 -7.18
N ALA A 123 3.43 -0.04 -7.31
CA ALA A 123 3.18 -0.67 -8.61
C ALA A 123 2.34 0.24 -9.51
N LYS A 124 1.29 0.88 -8.95
CA LYS A 124 0.46 1.83 -9.66
C LYS A 124 1.26 3.06 -10.10
N ALA A 125 2.11 3.63 -9.24
CA ALA A 125 2.97 4.75 -9.58
C ALA A 125 3.92 4.40 -10.73
N ALA A 126 4.56 3.24 -10.70
CA ALA A 126 5.47 2.79 -11.77
C ALA A 126 4.78 2.68 -13.14
N ILE A 127 3.49 2.36 -13.16
CA ILE A 127 2.71 2.22 -14.40
C ILE A 127 2.14 3.57 -14.86
N THR A 128 1.60 4.38 -13.93
CA THR A 128 0.83 5.59 -14.30
C THR A 128 1.67 6.85 -14.38
N MET A 129 2.70 7.01 -13.55
CA MET A 129 3.50 8.25 -13.49
C MET A 129 4.30 8.55 -14.78
N PRO A 130 4.85 7.57 -15.51
CA PRO A 130 5.50 7.84 -16.80
C PRO A 130 4.58 8.51 -17.83
N ILE A 131 3.27 8.33 -17.71
CA ILE A 131 2.26 8.96 -18.59
C ILE A 131 1.75 10.26 -17.97
N MET A 132 1.40 10.23 -16.69
CA MET A 132 0.79 11.37 -15.99
C MET A 132 1.73 12.56 -15.86
N ALA A 133 3.03 12.34 -15.63
CA ALA A 133 3.98 13.44 -15.44
C ALA A 133 4.21 14.26 -16.72
N PRO A 134 4.56 13.68 -17.89
CA PRO A 134 4.65 14.41 -19.13
C PRO A 134 3.33 15.08 -19.54
N PHE A 135 2.21 14.39 -19.32
CA PHE A 135 0.90 14.95 -19.63
C PHE A 135 0.58 16.18 -18.79
N SER A 136 0.89 16.17 -17.50
CA SER A 136 0.69 17.34 -16.63
C SER A 136 1.49 18.55 -17.08
N ASP A 137 2.70 18.34 -17.60
CA ASP A 137 3.54 19.40 -18.17
C ASP A 137 2.89 20.00 -19.44
N MET A 138 2.31 19.17 -20.32
CA MET A 138 1.62 19.59 -21.55
C MET A 138 0.42 20.50 -21.27
N ILE A 139 -0.36 20.21 -20.23
CA ILE A 139 -1.56 20.98 -19.86
C ILE A 139 -1.28 22.09 -18.84
N ASN A 140 -0.01 22.36 -18.53
CA ASN A 140 0.42 23.33 -17.53
C ASN A 140 -0.20 23.12 -16.14
N VAL A 141 -0.33 21.87 -15.71
CA VAL A 141 -0.65 21.45 -14.34
C VAL A 141 0.65 21.11 -13.63
N SER A 142 0.80 21.55 -12.37
CA SER A 142 2.02 21.25 -11.63
C SER A 142 2.12 19.74 -11.36
N ARG A 143 3.33 19.20 -11.45
CA ARG A 143 3.59 17.78 -11.09
C ARG A 143 3.17 17.45 -9.66
N GLN A 144 3.25 18.42 -8.75
CA GLN A 144 2.77 18.28 -7.37
C GLN A 144 1.25 18.05 -7.32
N ALA A 145 0.46 18.81 -8.11
CA ALA A 145 -0.99 18.59 -8.17
C ALA A 145 -1.34 17.23 -8.76
N THR A 146 -0.56 16.75 -9.73
CA THR A 146 -0.69 15.39 -10.29
C THR A 146 -0.40 14.32 -9.25
N VAL A 147 0.66 14.48 -8.46
CA VAL A 147 0.98 13.57 -7.34
C VAL A 147 -0.13 13.60 -6.28
N LEU A 148 -0.70 14.76 -6.01
CA LEU A 148 -1.84 14.88 -5.08
C LEU A 148 -3.07 14.13 -5.60
N ALA A 149 -3.42 14.26 -6.87
CA ALA A 149 -4.51 13.52 -7.49
C ALA A 149 -4.28 12.01 -7.42
N PHE A 150 -3.03 11.56 -7.65
CA PHE A 150 -2.62 10.18 -7.48
C PHE A 150 -2.82 9.70 -6.02
N GLN A 151 -2.29 10.45 -5.06
CA GLN A 151 -2.32 10.08 -3.64
C GLN A 151 -3.74 10.03 -3.07
N PHE A 152 -4.59 10.98 -3.46
CA PHE A 152 -5.98 10.97 -3.03
C PHE A 152 -6.77 9.83 -3.66
N GLY A 153 -6.54 9.54 -4.95
CA GLY A 153 -7.13 8.38 -5.61
C GLY A 153 -6.69 7.06 -4.99
N ASP A 154 -5.43 6.96 -4.57
CA ASP A 154 -4.89 5.81 -3.86
C ASP A 154 -5.46 5.71 -2.43
N GLY A 155 -5.27 6.75 -1.63
CA GLY A 155 -5.58 6.75 -0.21
C GLY A 155 -7.06 6.54 0.08
N PHE A 156 -7.94 7.31 -0.55
CA PHE A 156 -9.38 7.20 -0.31
C PHE A 156 -9.94 5.87 -0.80
N THR A 157 -9.46 5.36 -1.93
CA THR A 157 -9.93 4.07 -2.42
C THR A 157 -9.46 2.92 -1.53
N ASN A 158 -8.23 2.97 -1.02
CA ASN A 158 -7.71 1.97 -0.10
C ASN A 158 -8.46 1.91 1.23
N MET A 159 -9.19 2.96 1.60
CA MET A 159 -10.05 2.98 2.80
C MET A 159 -11.36 2.22 2.61
N ILE A 160 -11.79 1.94 1.38
CA ILE A 160 -13.11 1.36 1.10
C ILE A 160 -13.03 0.08 0.24
N THR A 161 -11.91 -0.16 -0.44
CA THR A 161 -11.80 -1.33 -1.32
C THR A 161 -11.46 -2.61 -0.55
N PRO A 162 -12.17 -3.72 -0.82
CA PRO A 162 -11.83 -5.01 -0.24
C PRO A 162 -10.49 -5.58 -0.74
N CYS A 163 -9.92 -5.01 -1.81
CA CYS A 163 -8.60 -5.39 -2.33
C CYS A 163 -7.45 -4.78 -1.51
N SER A 164 -7.74 -3.85 -0.58
CA SER A 164 -6.74 -3.28 0.33
C SER A 164 -6.38 -4.27 1.43
N GLY A 165 -5.17 -4.82 1.38
CA GLY A 165 -4.69 -5.74 2.41
C GLY A 165 -4.63 -5.11 3.80
N VAL A 166 -4.33 -3.82 3.90
CA VAL A 166 -4.32 -3.08 5.19
C VAL A 166 -5.73 -2.98 5.76
N LEU A 167 -6.72 -2.58 4.94
CA LEU A 167 -8.11 -2.50 5.37
C LEU A 167 -8.62 -3.88 5.83
N MET A 168 -8.36 -4.91 5.04
CA MET A 168 -8.79 -6.27 5.38
C MET A 168 -8.09 -6.82 6.61
N ALA A 169 -6.81 -6.50 6.82
CA ALA A 169 -6.10 -6.87 8.04
C ALA A 169 -6.72 -6.21 9.28
N VAL A 170 -7.03 -4.91 9.21
CA VAL A 170 -7.69 -4.20 10.33
C VAL A 170 -9.08 -4.77 10.62
N LEU A 171 -9.88 -5.01 9.57
CA LEU A 171 -11.22 -5.58 9.73
C LEU A 171 -11.23 -7.04 10.23
N SER A 172 -10.16 -7.81 9.98
CA SER A 172 -10.06 -9.19 10.47
C SER A 172 -9.78 -9.28 11.97
N VAL A 173 -9.27 -8.19 12.57
CA VAL A 173 -8.91 -8.12 14.00
C VAL A 173 -9.96 -7.31 14.81
N ALA A 174 -10.80 -6.54 14.15
CA ALA A 174 -11.87 -5.74 14.78
C ALA A 174 -13.12 -6.56 15.06
#